data_c601ac15f19d4c377cb89a2d1177d2dc
#
_entry.id   c601ac15f19d4c377cb89a2d1177d2dc
#
_cell.length_a   1.000
_cell.length_b   1.000
_cell.length_c   1.000
_cell.angle_alpha   90.00
_cell.angle_beta   90.00
_cell.angle_gamma   90.00
#
_symmetry.space_group_name_H-M   'P 1'
#
loop_
_entity.id
_entity.type
_entity.pdbx_description
1 polymer ?
#
loop_
_entity_poly.entity_id
_entity_poly.type
_entity_poly.pdbx_seq_one_letter_code
_entity_poly.pdbx_strand_id
1 'polypeptide(L)'
;MCLLPCPGRGGSPKRRSTSVRNPALTFQSLSYNLILVAEKLSKHIRIKVNEEEISVPSDATLFHLKKQFKPDADVVIYNGFPATFDHPLKEADEIVFIKKGEIPSSEELESLMMARHTPGIHQRIKRSVVGIAGLGGLGSAVAIALARIGVGRLILVDFDVVEPSNLNRQQYFIHQIGMPKVEALQENLSKINPYVQVHTYNEKLDRENVERIFKEAEVVVEAFDRADEKAMLINTVSAKMPDKYIVAASGVAGYGENNEIKTVRFSSKIFIVGDHKTAAQPGVGLMAPRVGIVAHHQANTVLRILLGEEQ
;
A
#
# COMPACT_ATOMS: atom_id res chain seq x y z
N MET A 1 -37.42 95.52 1.06
CA MET A 1 -37.71 96.65 2.02
C MET A 1 -36.75 96.42 3.14
N CYS A 2 -35.67 97.17 3.12
CA CYS A 2 -35.19 98.06 4.19
C CYS A 2 -35.01 97.37 5.56
N LEU A 3 -33.96 97.43 6.32
CA LEU A 3 -32.85 98.35 6.47
C LEU A 3 -31.77 97.79 7.38
N LEU A 4 -30.51 97.98 7.09
CA LEU A 4 -29.38 97.99 8.07
C LEU A 4 -29.58 99.09 9.14
N PRO A 5 -28.87 99.07 10.26
CA PRO A 5 -27.43 99.37 10.33
C PRO A 5 -26.61 98.71 11.46
N CYS A 6 -25.30 98.76 11.31
CA CYS A 6 -24.18 98.63 12.29
C CYS A 6 -24.13 99.80 13.26
N PRO A 7 -23.17 99.97 14.25
CA PRO A 7 -21.98 99.17 14.65
C PRO A 7 -21.71 99.15 16.17
N GLY A 8 -20.60 98.47 16.60
CA GLY A 8 -20.04 98.75 17.94
C GLY A 8 -19.05 97.75 18.52
N ARG A 9 -17.77 97.97 18.31
CA ARG A 9 -16.55 97.87 19.16
C ARG A 9 -16.38 96.81 20.24
N GLY A 10 -15.30 96.04 20.04
CA GLY A 10 -14.20 95.99 21.04
C GLY A 10 -14.24 94.78 22.04
N GLY A 11 -13.29 93.86 21.86
CA GLY A 11 -12.99 92.86 22.91
C GLY A 11 -11.85 91.96 22.48
N SER A 12 -10.67 92.12 23.09
CA SER A 12 -9.43 91.41 22.91
C SER A 12 -9.48 89.92 22.97
N PRO A 13 -8.58 89.17 22.32
CA PRO A 13 -8.66 87.68 22.16
C PRO A 13 -8.15 86.99 23.39
N LYS A 14 -8.98 86.07 23.96
CA LYS A 14 -8.52 85.06 24.90
C LYS A 14 -7.90 83.90 24.13
N ARG A 15 -6.63 83.59 24.44
CA ARG A 15 -5.90 82.41 24.01
C ARG A 15 -6.67 81.15 24.43
N ARG A 16 -7.11 80.34 23.48
CA ARG A 16 -7.53 78.94 23.71
C ARG A 16 -6.28 78.06 23.57
N SER A 17 -5.95 77.35 24.66
CA SER A 17 -4.97 76.28 24.66
C SER A 17 -5.54 75.08 23.88
N THR A 18 -4.98 74.79 22.74
CA THR A 18 -5.20 73.54 22.02
C THR A 18 -4.39 72.45 22.71
N SER A 19 -5.09 71.54 23.43
CA SER A 19 -4.48 70.30 23.92
C SER A 19 -4.10 69.46 22.71
N VAL A 20 -2.80 69.32 22.45
CA VAL A 20 -2.24 68.39 21.50
C VAL A 20 -2.55 66.96 22.05
N ARG A 21 -3.46 66.25 21.42
CA ARG A 21 -3.66 64.81 21.67
C ARG A 21 -2.39 64.11 21.20
N ASN A 22 -1.77 63.42 22.14
CA ASN A 22 -0.54 62.67 21.97
C ASN A 22 -0.75 61.51 20.95
N PRO A 23 -0.12 61.47 19.76
CA PRO A 23 -0.33 60.41 18.77
C PRO A 23 0.31 59.06 19.16
N ALA A 24 0.98 58.99 20.30
CA ALA A 24 1.66 57.79 20.76
C ALA A 24 0.73 56.62 21.20
N LEU A 25 -0.54 56.93 21.58
CA LEU A 25 -1.48 55.91 21.99
C LEU A 25 -2.21 55.17 20.88
N THR A 26 -2.20 55.69 19.65
CA THR A 26 -2.80 55.05 18.48
C THR A 26 -1.84 54.10 17.76
N PHE A 27 -0.53 54.31 17.86
CA PHE A 27 0.46 53.42 17.26
C PHE A 27 0.68 52.13 18.07
N GLN A 28 0.60 52.19 19.40
CA GLN A 28 0.74 50.98 20.22
C GLN A 28 -0.47 50.05 20.13
N SER A 29 -1.69 50.56 19.97
CA SER A 29 -2.89 49.70 19.78
C SER A 29 -2.94 49.08 18.40
N LEU A 30 -2.42 49.76 17.36
CA LEU A 30 -2.31 49.20 16.01
C LEU A 30 -1.19 48.12 15.90
N SER A 31 -0.04 48.34 16.55
CA SER A 31 1.02 47.32 16.59
C SER A 31 0.64 46.10 17.44
N TYR A 32 -0.09 46.29 18.55
CA TYR A 32 -0.59 45.17 19.36
C TYR A 32 -1.61 44.32 18.60
N ASN A 33 -2.54 44.95 17.88
CA ASN A 33 -3.51 44.26 17.04
C ASN A 33 -2.85 43.59 15.84
N LEU A 34 -1.82 44.20 15.21
CA LEU A 34 -1.02 43.58 14.13
C LEU A 34 -0.19 42.41 14.62
N ILE A 35 0.37 42.46 15.82
CA ILE A 35 1.10 41.36 16.45
C ILE A 35 0.14 40.22 16.81
N LEU A 36 -1.04 40.48 17.38
CA LEU A 36 -2.08 39.48 17.66
C LEU A 36 -2.65 38.85 16.39
N VAL A 37 -2.78 39.62 15.31
CA VAL A 37 -3.18 39.09 13.99
C VAL A 37 -2.04 38.29 13.35
N ALA A 38 -0.79 38.72 13.50
CA ALA A 38 0.38 37.97 13.03
C ALA A 38 0.61 36.68 13.85
N GLU A 39 0.39 36.69 15.16
CA GLU A 39 0.44 35.50 16.01
C GLU A 39 -0.71 34.52 15.73
N LYS A 40 -1.92 35.01 15.36
CA LYS A 40 -3.01 34.18 14.85
C LYS A 40 -2.75 33.60 13.47
N LEU A 41 -1.99 34.28 12.62
CA LEU A 41 -1.58 33.80 11.29
C LEU A 41 -0.41 32.81 11.31
N SER A 42 0.22 32.57 12.48
CA SER A 42 1.44 31.73 12.56
C SER A 42 1.26 30.37 13.25
N LYS A 43 0.08 30.05 13.80
CA LYS A 43 -0.12 28.73 14.39
C LYS A 43 -0.59 27.74 13.33
N HIS A 44 0.33 26.88 12.90
CA HIS A 44 0.00 25.71 12.10
C HIS A 44 0.11 24.46 12.97
N ILE A 45 -0.68 23.48 12.65
CA ILE A 45 -0.64 22.13 13.22
C ILE A 45 -0.25 21.15 12.12
N ARG A 46 0.45 20.10 12.51
CA ARG A 46 0.79 18.97 11.61
C ARG A 46 -0.22 17.87 11.82
N ILE A 47 -0.79 17.40 10.73
CA ILE A 47 -1.77 16.33 10.69
C ILE A 47 -1.41 15.37 9.58
N LYS A 48 -2.03 14.18 9.57
CA LYS A 48 -1.92 13.25 8.45
C LYS A 48 -3.21 13.24 7.66
N VAL A 49 -3.11 13.38 6.34
CA VAL A 49 -4.22 13.23 5.41
C VAL A 49 -3.86 12.15 4.40
N ASN A 50 -4.66 11.08 4.33
CA ASN A 50 -4.36 9.89 3.52
C ASN A 50 -2.90 9.41 3.72
N GLU A 51 -2.45 9.39 4.98
CA GLU A 51 -1.11 9.00 5.46
C GLU A 51 0.03 9.98 5.11
N GLU A 52 -0.24 11.09 4.45
CA GLU A 52 0.74 12.15 4.20
C GLU A 52 0.71 13.20 5.30
N GLU A 53 1.88 13.58 5.81
CA GLU A 53 2.00 14.68 6.76
C GLU A 53 1.85 16.03 6.05
N ILE A 54 0.88 16.81 6.50
CA ILE A 54 0.64 18.17 6.00
C ILE A 54 0.57 19.17 7.16
N SER A 55 0.87 20.43 6.85
CA SER A 55 0.74 21.55 7.79
C SER A 55 -0.49 22.38 7.43
N VAL A 56 -1.41 22.55 8.37
CA VAL A 56 -2.66 23.29 8.20
C VAL A 56 -2.81 24.37 9.29
N PRO A 57 -3.57 25.44 9.04
CA PRO A 57 -3.90 26.42 10.08
C PRO A 57 -4.55 25.77 11.29
N SER A 58 -4.23 26.23 12.51
CA SER A 58 -4.74 25.67 13.76
C SER A 58 -6.25 25.86 13.97
N ASP A 59 -6.89 26.68 13.16
CA ASP A 59 -8.35 26.88 13.13
C ASP A 59 -9.06 26.10 12.02
N ALA A 60 -8.31 25.26 11.27
CA ALA A 60 -8.88 24.40 10.24
C ALA A 60 -9.85 23.38 10.84
N THR A 61 -10.89 23.04 10.07
CA THR A 61 -11.85 22.00 10.43
C THR A 61 -11.82 20.84 9.45
N LEU A 62 -12.34 19.70 9.87
CA LEU A 62 -12.40 18.48 9.09
C LEU A 62 -13.13 18.70 7.74
N PHE A 63 -14.25 19.43 7.74
CA PHE A 63 -15.01 19.67 6.51
C PHE A 63 -14.38 20.73 5.62
N HIS A 64 -13.65 21.69 6.20
CA HIS A 64 -12.83 22.59 5.41
C HIS A 64 -11.75 21.80 4.66
N LEU A 65 -11.08 20.89 5.35
CA LEU A 65 -10.06 20.02 4.78
C LEU A 65 -10.64 19.09 3.70
N LYS A 66 -11.81 18.47 3.97
CA LYS A 66 -12.52 17.68 2.95
C LYS A 66 -12.76 18.48 1.68
N LYS A 67 -13.27 19.71 1.82
CA LYS A 67 -13.58 20.57 0.66
C LYS A 67 -12.31 20.94 -0.15
N GLN A 68 -11.17 21.04 0.52
CA GLN A 68 -9.90 21.39 -0.11
C GLN A 68 -9.24 20.19 -0.80
N PHE A 69 -9.22 19.02 -0.15
CA PHE A 69 -8.45 17.85 -0.60
C PHE A 69 -9.29 16.85 -1.42
N LYS A 70 -10.51 16.56 -0.98
CA LYS A 70 -11.38 15.56 -1.64
C LYS A 70 -12.86 15.90 -1.41
N PRO A 71 -13.39 16.93 -2.10
CA PRO A 71 -14.76 17.42 -1.88
C PRO A 71 -15.83 16.38 -2.13
N ASP A 72 -15.56 15.42 -2.99
CA ASP A 72 -16.46 14.33 -3.40
C ASP A 72 -16.23 13.01 -2.63
N ALA A 73 -15.46 13.04 -1.52
CA ALA A 73 -15.31 11.88 -0.65
C ALA A 73 -16.66 11.43 -0.08
N ASP A 74 -16.95 10.13 -0.20
CA ASP A 74 -18.17 9.51 0.35
C ASP A 74 -18.05 9.21 1.84
N VAL A 75 -16.83 8.93 2.30
CA VAL A 75 -16.54 8.57 3.70
C VAL A 75 -15.35 9.39 4.18
N VAL A 76 -15.48 9.90 5.39
CA VAL A 76 -14.38 10.56 6.11
C VAL A 76 -14.10 9.75 7.37
N ILE A 77 -12.87 9.33 7.54
CA ILE A 77 -12.38 8.68 8.77
C ILE A 77 -11.54 9.72 9.51
N TYR A 78 -11.86 9.94 10.77
CA TYR A 78 -11.15 10.84 11.67
C TYR A 78 -10.64 10.06 12.88
N ASN A 79 -9.34 9.99 13.06
CA ASN A 79 -8.68 9.24 14.12
C ASN A 79 -9.19 7.80 14.25
N GLY A 80 -9.35 7.12 13.09
CA GLY A 80 -9.78 5.73 12.99
C GLY A 80 -11.31 5.50 13.03
N PHE A 81 -12.14 6.54 13.18
CA PHE A 81 -13.60 6.43 13.27
C PHE A 81 -14.29 7.20 12.15
N PRO A 82 -15.42 6.70 11.60
CA PRO A 82 -16.22 7.45 10.65
C PRO A 82 -16.75 8.77 11.26
N ALA A 83 -16.47 9.88 10.59
CA ALA A 83 -16.93 11.20 11.01
C ALA A 83 -18.16 11.63 10.19
N THR A 84 -19.25 11.99 10.88
CA THR A 84 -20.50 12.47 10.27
C THR A 84 -20.75 13.95 10.49
N PHE A 85 -19.94 14.60 11.31
CA PHE A 85 -20.03 16.02 11.64
C PHE A 85 -18.65 16.68 11.61
N ASP A 86 -18.64 18.02 11.55
CA ASP A 86 -17.40 18.78 11.49
C ASP A 86 -16.67 18.79 12.84
N HIS A 87 -15.35 18.71 12.80
CA HIS A 87 -14.47 18.74 13.97
C HIS A 87 -13.37 19.79 13.79
N PRO A 88 -13.04 20.56 14.83
CA PRO A 88 -11.80 21.33 14.85
C PRO A 88 -10.61 20.37 14.87
N LEU A 89 -9.60 20.64 14.05
CA LEU A 89 -8.40 19.79 13.93
C LEU A 89 -7.39 20.09 15.04
N LYS A 90 -6.61 19.07 15.41
CA LYS A 90 -5.56 19.15 16.42
C LYS A 90 -4.26 18.61 15.88
N GLU A 91 -3.14 18.93 16.56
CA GLU A 91 -1.82 18.37 16.25
C GLU A 91 -1.89 16.83 16.26
N ALA A 92 -1.28 16.20 15.25
CA ALA A 92 -1.21 14.77 15.05
C ALA A 92 -2.56 14.07 14.73
N ASP A 93 -3.62 14.80 14.37
CA ASP A 93 -4.86 14.16 13.88
C ASP A 93 -4.61 13.38 12.58
N GLU A 94 -5.27 12.23 12.45
CA GLU A 94 -5.23 11.36 11.27
C GLU A 94 -6.57 11.38 10.54
N ILE A 95 -6.56 11.78 9.27
CA ILE A 95 -7.77 11.90 8.44
C ILE A 95 -7.61 11.04 7.19
N VAL A 96 -8.64 10.26 6.86
CA VAL A 96 -8.69 9.52 5.59
C VAL A 96 -9.98 9.88 4.85
N PHE A 97 -9.83 10.38 3.63
CA PHE A 97 -10.93 10.68 2.71
C PHE A 97 -11.06 9.54 1.71
N ILE A 98 -12.24 8.91 1.65
CA ILE A 98 -12.52 7.77 0.79
C ILE A 98 -13.64 8.13 -0.18
N LYS A 99 -13.42 7.91 -1.47
CA LYS A 99 -14.44 7.89 -2.50
C LYS A 99 -14.67 6.46 -2.96
N LYS A 100 -15.91 6.01 -2.89
CA LYS A 100 -16.26 4.63 -3.26
C LYS A 100 -16.00 4.36 -4.74
N GLY A 101 -15.29 3.25 -5.01
CA GLY A 101 -14.98 2.83 -6.38
C GLY A 101 -13.88 3.64 -7.08
N GLU A 102 -13.28 4.62 -6.42
CA GLU A 102 -12.11 5.30 -6.94
C GLU A 102 -10.87 4.43 -6.78
N ILE A 103 -10.07 4.35 -7.82
CA ILE A 103 -8.74 3.74 -7.78
C ILE A 103 -7.75 4.83 -7.39
N PRO A 104 -7.05 4.72 -6.23
CA PRO A 104 -6.05 5.71 -5.83
C PRO A 104 -4.95 5.83 -6.90
N SER A 105 -4.29 6.98 -7.00
CA SER A 105 -3.08 7.10 -7.82
C SER A 105 -1.97 6.15 -7.32
N SER A 106 -0.94 5.93 -8.14
CA SER A 106 0.20 5.10 -7.74
C SER A 106 0.88 5.65 -6.49
N GLU A 107 1.03 6.96 -6.43
CA GLU A 107 1.66 7.69 -5.34
C GLU A 107 0.82 7.62 -4.07
N GLU A 108 -0.50 7.81 -4.18
CA GLU A 108 -1.42 7.70 -3.05
C GLU A 108 -1.48 6.27 -2.50
N LEU A 109 -1.58 5.25 -3.37
CA LEU A 109 -1.57 3.85 -2.92
C LEU A 109 -0.24 3.48 -2.28
N GLU A 110 0.87 3.98 -2.81
CA GLU A 110 2.21 3.77 -2.23
C GLU A 110 2.29 4.35 -0.82
N SER A 111 1.86 5.60 -0.62
CA SER A 111 1.82 6.25 0.69
C SER A 111 0.97 5.45 1.69
N LEU A 112 -0.22 5.03 1.28
CA LEU A 112 -1.13 4.21 2.09
C LEU A 112 -0.53 2.84 2.47
N MET A 113 0.19 2.21 1.54
CA MET A 113 0.88 0.94 1.80
C MET A 113 2.09 1.13 2.71
N MET A 114 2.89 2.17 2.48
CA MET A 114 4.06 2.49 3.30
C MET A 114 3.69 2.72 4.76
N ALA A 115 2.57 3.38 5.03
CA ALA A 115 2.10 3.67 6.38
C ALA A 115 1.80 2.41 7.23
N ARG A 116 1.48 1.29 6.56
CA ARG A 116 1.19 -0.01 7.21
C ARG A 116 2.35 -0.98 7.12
N HIS A 117 3.40 -0.65 6.39
CA HIS A 117 4.61 -1.44 6.31
C HIS A 117 5.64 -0.97 7.34
N THR A 118 6.57 -1.85 7.72
CA THR A 118 7.75 -1.46 8.46
C THR A 118 8.55 -0.43 7.63
N PRO A 119 9.02 0.68 8.23
CA PRO A 119 9.74 1.72 7.50
C PRO A 119 10.89 1.19 6.64
N GLY A 120 11.02 1.71 5.42
CA GLY A 120 12.08 1.35 4.47
C GLY A 120 11.83 0.09 3.62
N ILE A 121 10.86 -0.75 3.99
CA ILE A 121 10.57 -2.02 3.29
C ILE A 121 9.98 -1.77 1.90
N HIS A 122 9.01 -0.87 1.79
CA HIS A 122 8.23 -0.72 0.57
C HIS A 122 9.09 -0.40 -0.66
N GLN A 123 10.05 0.51 -0.54
CA GLN A 123 10.92 0.90 -1.65
C GLN A 123 11.77 -0.26 -2.19
N ARG A 124 12.14 -1.21 -1.31
CA ARG A 124 12.91 -2.38 -1.70
C ARG A 124 12.06 -3.38 -2.46
N ILE A 125 10.90 -3.76 -1.91
CA ILE A 125 10.00 -4.71 -2.57
C ILE A 125 9.41 -4.17 -3.88
N LYS A 126 9.17 -2.86 -3.99
CA LYS A 126 8.72 -2.21 -5.24
C LYS A 126 9.71 -2.36 -6.40
N ARG A 127 11.00 -2.58 -6.12
CA ARG A 127 12.03 -2.79 -7.17
C ARG A 127 12.26 -4.26 -7.47
N SER A 128 11.75 -5.15 -6.64
CA SER A 128 12.03 -6.57 -6.71
C SER A 128 11.22 -7.28 -7.79
N VAL A 129 11.78 -8.33 -8.32
CA VAL A 129 11.17 -9.19 -9.34
C VAL A 129 11.12 -10.62 -8.82
N VAL A 130 9.93 -11.21 -8.80
CA VAL A 130 9.70 -12.59 -8.34
C VAL A 130 9.08 -13.41 -9.45
N GLY A 131 9.68 -14.57 -9.74
CA GLY A 131 9.14 -15.56 -10.64
C GLY A 131 8.32 -16.60 -9.88
N ILE A 132 7.18 -17.02 -10.44
CA ILE A 132 6.33 -18.06 -9.88
C ILE A 132 6.08 -19.12 -10.95
N ALA A 133 6.55 -20.32 -10.68
CA ALA A 133 6.43 -21.50 -11.56
C ALA A 133 5.29 -22.38 -11.06
N GLY A 134 4.21 -22.46 -11.82
CA GLY A 134 2.95 -23.10 -11.46
C GLY A 134 2.01 -22.16 -10.71
N LEU A 135 0.77 -22.06 -11.17
CA LEU A 135 -0.26 -21.16 -10.61
C LEU A 135 -1.45 -21.94 -10.02
N GLY A 136 -1.14 -23.11 -9.47
CA GLY A 136 -2.07 -23.93 -8.71
C GLY A 136 -2.40 -23.32 -7.33
N GLY A 137 -2.72 -24.17 -6.35
CA GLY A 137 -3.09 -23.74 -5.00
C GLY A 137 -2.02 -22.91 -4.29
N LEU A 138 -0.75 -23.28 -4.44
CA LEU A 138 0.38 -22.55 -3.86
C LEU A 138 0.65 -21.26 -4.64
N GLY A 139 0.97 -21.39 -5.94
CA GLY A 139 1.45 -20.24 -6.73
C GLY A 139 0.42 -19.12 -6.85
N SER A 140 -0.87 -19.43 -7.02
CA SER A 140 -1.92 -18.39 -7.05
C SER A 140 -2.03 -17.63 -5.73
N ALA A 141 -1.93 -18.32 -4.59
CA ALA A 141 -1.97 -17.68 -3.28
C ALA A 141 -0.70 -16.86 -2.98
N VAL A 142 0.49 -17.37 -3.37
CA VAL A 142 1.76 -16.63 -3.27
C VAL A 142 1.71 -15.34 -4.10
N ALA A 143 1.24 -15.42 -5.36
CA ALA A 143 1.12 -14.26 -6.23
C ALA A 143 0.24 -13.16 -5.64
N ILE A 144 -0.92 -13.54 -5.09
CA ILE A 144 -1.82 -12.60 -4.41
C ILE A 144 -1.15 -11.96 -3.18
N ALA A 145 -0.48 -12.76 -2.35
CA ALA A 145 0.21 -12.25 -1.16
C ALA A 145 1.30 -11.23 -1.52
N LEU A 146 2.11 -11.53 -2.55
CA LEU A 146 3.19 -10.65 -3.01
C LEU A 146 2.65 -9.39 -3.69
N ALA A 147 1.56 -9.48 -4.46
CA ALA A 147 0.91 -8.30 -5.04
C ALA A 147 0.34 -7.36 -3.96
N ARG A 148 -0.25 -7.91 -2.89
CA ARG A 148 -0.79 -7.12 -1.78
C ARG A 148 0.27 -6.32 -1.03
N ILE A 149 1.49 -6.81 -0.94
CA ILE A 149 2.61 -6.08 -0.32
C ILE A 149 3.36 -5.18 -1.30
N GLY A 150 2.97 -5.16 -2.58
CA GLY A 150 3.54 -4.26 -3.59
C GLY A 150 4.89 -4.69 -4.16
N VAL A 151 5.13 -6.00 -4.32
CA VAL A 151 6.28 -6.47 -5.12
C VAL A 151 6.19 -5.88 -6.52
N GLY A 152 7.28 -5.25 -6.99
CA GLY A 152 7.23 -4.44 -8.21
C GLY A 152 6.87 -5.21 -9.46
N ARG A 153 7.40 -6.43 -9.63
CA ARG A 153 7.08 -7.25 -10.79
C ARG A 153 6.97 -8.74 -10.45
N LEU A 154 5.92 -9.37 -10.97
CA LEU A 154 5.68 -10.80 -10.91
C LEU A 154 5.79 -11.41 -12.31
N ILE A 155 6.55 -12.48 -12.43
CA ILE A 155 6.64 -13.32 -13.63
C ILE A 155 5.87 -14.59 -13.34
N LEU A 156 4.76 -14.79 -14.02
CA LEU A 156 3.81 -15.88 -13.80
C LEU A 156 3.86 -16.88 -14.93
N VAL A 157 4.06 -18.16 -14.61
CA VAL A 157 4.18 -19.21 -15.62
C VAL A 157 3.29 -20.39 -15.26
N ASP A 158 2.38 -20.72 -16.15
CA ASP A 158 1.53 -21.91 -16.11
C ASP A 158 0.99 -22.16 -17.52
N PHE A 159 0.66 -23.39 -17.87
CA PHE A 159 0.11 -23.75 -19.19
C PHE A 159 -1.32 -24.29 -19.10
N ASP A 160 -1.85 -24.48 -17.87
CA ASP A 160 -3.18 -25.01 -17.64
C ASP A 160 -4.28 -23.95 -17.76
N VAL A 161 -5.51 -24.45 -17.86
CA VAL A 161 -6.72 -23.65 -17.72
C VAL A 161 -7.32 -23.80 -16.31
N VAL A 162 -8.17 -22.88 -15.93
CA VAL A 162 -8.95 -22.97 -14.69
C VAL A 162 -10.04 -24.02 -14.83
N GLU A 163 -10.00 -25.04 -13.99
CA GLU A 163 -11.00 -26.12 -13.93
C GLU A 163 -11.93 -25.96 -12.72
N PRO A 164 -13.17 -26.48 -12.75
CA PRO A 164 -14.07 -26.46 -11.60
C PRO A 164 -13.45 -27.05 -10.32
N SER A 165 -12.67 -28.13 -10.46
CA SER A 165 -11.95 -28.80 -9.37
C SER A 165 -10.86 -27.94 -8.72
N ASN A 166 -10.43 -26.90 -9.37
CA ASN A 166 -9.40 -25.97 -8.86
C ASN A 166 -9.95 -25.00 -7.82
N LEU A 167 -11.24 -24.66 -7.91
CA LEU A 167 -11.89 -23.63 -7.08
C LEU A 167 -11.90 -23.95 -5.58
N ASN A 168 -11.67 -25.21 -5.22
CA ASN A 168 -11.61 -25.62 -3.83
C ASN A 168 -10.36 -25.14 -3.08
N ARG A 169 -9.29 -24.71 -3.80
CA ARG A 169 -8.01 -24.31 -3.18
C ARG A 169 -7.18 -23.29 -3.97
N GLN A 170 -7.52 -23.01 -5.23
CA GLN A 170 -6.82 -22.05 -6.08
C GLN A 170 -7.56 -20.70 -6.08
N GLN A 171 -6.87 -19.62 -6.33
CA GLN A 171 -7.40 -18.26 -6.19
C GLN A 171 -8.10 -17.77 -7.47
N TYR A 172 -9.03 -18.59 -7.97
CA TYR A 172 -9.84 -18.30 -9.16
C TYR A 172 -11.32 -18.23 -8.81
N PHE A 173 -12.10 -17.67 -9.72
CA PHE A 173 -13.54 -17.48 -9.57
C PHE A 173 -14.33 -18.29 -10.59
N ILE A 174 -15.62 -18.54 -10.32
CA ILE A 174 -16.50 -19.36 -11.17
C ILE A 174 -16.52 -18.87 -12.62
N HIS A 175 -16.55 -17.54 -12.84
CA HIS A 175 -16.58 -16.96 -14.18
C HIS A 175 -15.28 -17.13 -14.97
N GLN A 176 -14.20 -17.57 -14.33
CA GLN A 176 -12.91 -17.79 -14.94
C GLN A 176 -12.68 -19.24 -15.39
N ILE A 177 -13.64 -20.12 -15.15
CA ILE A 177 -13.55 -21.53 -15.60
C ILE A 177 -13.33 -21.56 -17.13
N GLY A 178 -12.29 -22.31 -17.56
CA GLY A 178 -11.86 -22.41 -18.96
C GLY A 178 -10.86 -21.35 -19.42
N MET A 179 -10.62 -20.30 -18.63
CA MET A 179 -9.56 -19.31 -18.94
C MET A 179 -8.16 -19.90 -18.66
N PRO A 180 -7.13 -19.52 -19.42
CA PRO A 180 -5.73 -19.80 -19.04
C PRO A 180 -5.47 -19.27 -17.63
N LYS A 181 -4.81 -20.07 -16.76
CA LYS A 181 -4.54 -19.66 -15.36
C LYS A 181 -3.73 -18.37 -15.28
N VAL A 182 -2.79 -18.16 -16.19
CA VAL A 182 -1.97 -16.94 -16.23
C VAL A 182 -2.81 -15.69 -16.48
N GLU A 183 -3.80 -15.75 -17.36
CA GLU A 183 -4.70 -14.65 -17.69
C GLU A 183 -5.69 -14.38 -16.54
N ALA A 184 -6.30 -15.45 -16.03
CA ALA A 184 -7.24 -15.36 -14.91
C ALA A 184 -6.58 -14.76 -13.65
N LEU A 185 -5.34 -15.17 -13.36
CA LEU A 185 -4.62 -14.62 -12.22
C LEU A 185 -4.18 -13.17 -12.47
N GLN A 186 -3.74 -12.82 -13.67
CA GLN A 186 -3.41 -11.44 -14.03
C GLN A 186 -4.63 -10.51 -13.83
N GLU A 187 -5.82 -10.94 -14.25
CA GLU A 187 -7.07 -10.21 -14.01
C GLU A 187 -7.32 -10.01 -12.51
N ASN A 188 -7.13 -11.06 -11.69
CA ASN A 188 -7.34 -10.97 -10.25
C ASN A 188 -6.31 -10.03 -9.58
N LEU A 189 -5.05 -10.10 -9.98
CA LEU A 189 -3.99 -9.24 -9.44
C LEU A 189 -4.21 -7.77 -9.79
N SER A 190 -4.70 -7.47 -10.99
CA SER A 190 -5.02 -6.08 -11.38
C SER A 190 -6.09 -5.43 -10.51
N LYS A 191 -7.03 -6.23 -9.96
CA LYS A 191 -8.07 -5.79 -9.02
C LYS A 191 -7.55 -5.66 -7.58
N ILE A 192 -6.41 -6.27 -7.26
CA ILE A 192 -5.78 -6.21 -5.93
C ILE A 192 -4.81 -5.03 -5.85
N ASN A 193 -3.90 -4.94 -6.83
CA ASN A 193 -2.93 -3.87 -6.93
C ASN A 193 -2.59 -3.62 -8.42
N PRO A 194 -3.22 -2.61 -9.05
CA PRO A 194 -3.07 -2.36 -10.48
C PRO A 194 -1.67 -1.87 -10.87
N TYR A 195 -0.81 -1.54 -9.91
CA TYR A 195 0.53 -1.00 -10.15
C TYR A 195 1.63 -2.05 -10.10
N VAL A 196 1.32 -3.28 -9.69
CA VAL A 196 2.25 -4.42 -9.83
C VAL A 196 2.36 -4.81 -11.29
N GLN A 197 3.57 -4.85 -11.82
CA GLN A 197 3.80 -5.32 -13.17
C GLN A 197 3.68 -6.85 -13.21
N VAL A 198 2.78 -7.36 -14.03
CA VAL A 198 2.54 -8.80 -14.18
C VAL A 198 2.91 -9.23 -15.59
N HIS A 199 3.97 -10.05 -15.71
CA HIS A 199 4.38 -10.68 -16.96
C HIS A 199 3.94 -12.13 -16.94
N THR A 200 3.15 -12.54 -17.92
CA THR A 200 2.57 -13.89 -18.00
C THR A 200 3.19 -14.69 -19.14
N TYR A 201 3.43 -15.97 -18.89
CA TYR A 201 3.87 -16.95 -19.88
C TYR A 201 2.94 -18.16 -19.82
N ASN A 202 2.12 -18.33 -20.84
CA ASN A 202 1.26 -19.50 -21.01
C ASN A 202 2.08 -20.60 -21.72
N GLU A 203 3.07 -21.12 -21.00
CA GLU A 203 4.04 -22.10 -21.53
C GLU A 203 4.31 -23.16 -20.47
N LYS A 204 4.54 -24.40 -20.92
CA LYS A 204 5.09 -25.44 -20.06
C LYS A 204 6.58 -25.17 -19.84
N LEU A 205 7.01 -25.16 -18.56
CA LEU A 205 8.42 -24.98 -18.22
C LEU A 205 9.24 -26.24 -18.49
N ASP A 206 10.41 -26.03 -19.07
CA ASP A 206 11.42 -27.03 -19.33
C ASP A 206 12.84 -26.48 -19.11
N ARG A 207 13.87 -27.32 -19.33
CA ARG A 207 15.27 -26.93 -19.13
C ARG A 207 15.76 -25.84 -20.09
N GLU A 208 15.07 -25.61 -21.20
CA GLU A 208 15.48 -24.68 -22.24
C GLU A 208 14.92 -23.28 -22.00
N ASN A 209 13.67 -23.18 -21.53
CA ASN A 209 12.96 -21.90 -21.37
C ASN A 209 13.05 -21.28 -19.94
N VAL A 210 13.37 -22.07 -18.91
CA VAL A 210 13.46 -21.59 -17.52
C VAL A 210 14.39 -20.38 -17.38
N GLU A 211 15.59 -20.43 -17.96
CA GLU A 211 16.54 -19.32 -17.86
C GLU A 211 16.03 -18.08 -18.57
N ARG A 212 15.51 -18.22 -19.80
CA ARG A 212 14.94 -17.12 -20.58
C ARG A 212 13.83 -16.40 -19.82
N ILE A 213 12.96 -17.16 -19.14
CA ILE A 213 11.78 -16.64 -18.47
C ILE A 213 12.16 -15.96 -17.15
N PHE A 214 12.99 -16.59 -16.34
CA PHE A 214 13.28 -16.13 -14.96
C PHE A 214 14.59 -15.36 -14.79
N LYS A 215 15.31 -15.04 -15.88
CA LYS A 215 16.62 -14.33 -15.80
C LYS A 215 16.60 -13.06 -14.97
N GLU A 216 15.46 -12.33 -14.96
CA GLU A 216 15.32 -11.07 -14.22
C GLU A 216 14.81 -11.26 -12.79
N ALA A 217 14.29 -12.44 -12.42
CA ALA A 217 13.81 -12.72 -11.08
C ALA A 217 14.96 -12.78 -10.07
N GLU A 218 14.77 -12.22 -8.89
CA GLU A 218 15.66 -12.38 -7.73
C GLU A 218 15.35 -13.71 -7.00
N VAL A 219 14.07 -14.06 -6.96
CA VAL A 219 13.57 -15.28 -6.33
C VAL A 219 12.65 -16.02 -7.29
N VAL A 220 12.82 -17.34 -7.39
CA VAL A 220 11.93 -18.23 -8.12
C VAL A 220 11.15 -19.08 -7.11
N VAL A 221 9.84 -18.94 -7.12
CA VAL A 221 8.94 -19.77 -6.32
C VAL A 221 8.55 -21.00 -7.13
N GLU A 222 8.86 -22.18 -6.60
CA GLU A 222 8.43 -23.45 -7.15
C GLU A 222 7.08 -23.85 -6.53
N ALA A 223 6.05 -24.02 -7.36
CA ALA A 223 4.69 -24.33 -6.94
C ALA A 223 4.01 -25.42 -7.79
N PHE A 224 4.78 -26.33 -8.35
CA PHE A 224 4.28 -27.50 -9.09
C PHE A 224 3.69 -28.56 -8.16
N ASP A 225 2.89 -29.45 -8.68
CA ASP A 225 2.37 -30.62 -7.99
C ASP A 225 3.16 -31.90 -8.28
N ARG A 226 3.91 -31.95 -9.39
CA ARG A 226 4.68 -33.12 -9.84
C ARG A 226 6.15 -33.04 -9.39
N ALA A 227 6.63 -34.13 -8.81
CA ALA A 227 7.99 -34.22 -8.28
C ALA A 227 9.09 -34.10 -9.35
N ASP A 228 8.84 -34.60 -10.56
CA ASP A 228 9.75 -34.50 -11.70
C ASP A 228 9.89 -33.06 -12.19
N GLU A 229 8.81 -32.30 -12.26
CA GLU A 229 8.81 -30.88 -12.64
C GLU A 229 9.47 -30.01 -11.56
N LYS A 230 9.23 -30.28 -10.27
CA LYS A 230 9.96 -29.65 -9.14
C LYS A 230 11.48 -29.85 -9.28
N ALA A 231 11.90 -31.10 -9.44
CA ALA A 231 13.32 -31.43 -9.58
C ALA A 231 13.94 -30.78 -10.84
N MET A 232 13.23 -30.78 -11.95
CA MET A 232 13.66 -30.12 -13.19
C MET A 232 13.91 -28.62 -12.95
N LEU A 233 12.96 -27.91 -12.37
CA LEU A 233 13.08 -26.47 -12.12
C LEU A 233 14.22 -26.16 -11.15
N ILE A 234 14.26 -26.82 -9.98
CA ILE A 234 15.29 -26.57 -8.95
C ILE A 234 16.69 -26.82 -9.53
N ASN A 235 16.88 -27.94 -10.22
CA ASN A 235 18.17 -28.28 -10.83
C ASN A 235 18.56 -27.27 -11.91
N THR A 236 17.63 -26.84 -12.77
CA THR A 236 17.92 -25.91 -13.87
C THR A 236 18.26 -24.53 -13.34
N VAL A 237 17.49 -24.00 -12.37
CA VAL A 237 17.77 -22.71 -11.76
C VAL A 237 19.11 -22.75 -11.03
N SER A 238 19.37 -23.78 -10.22
CA SER A 238 20.63 -23.92 -9.48
C SER A 238 21.87 -24.02 -10.40
N ALA A 239 21.74 -24.68 -11.55
CA ALA A 239 22.84 -24.85 -12.47
C ALA A 239 23.08 -23.63 -13.35
N LYS A 240 22.03 -23.04 -13.91
CA LYS A 240 22.13 -21.93 -14.88
C LYS A 240 22.08 -20.54 -14.27
N MET A 241 21.47 -20.39 -13.09
CA MET A 241 21.25 -19.12 -12.42
C MET A 241 21.60 -19.22 -10.92
N PRO A 242 22.85 -19.53 -10.55
CA PRO A 242 23.24 -19.84 -9.17
C PRO A 242 23.15 -18.64 -8.19
N ASP A 243 22.98 -17.45 -8.71
CA ASP A 243 22.75 -16.23 -7.94
C ASP A 243 21.30 -16.10 -7.46
N LYS A 244 20.34 -16.80 -8.06
CA LYS A 244 18.91 -16.73 -7.73
C LYS A 244 18.57 -17.55 -6.49
N TYR A 245 17.59 -17.06 -5.73
CA TYR A 245 16.98 -17.84 -4.66
C TYR A 245 15.84 -18.71 -5.20
N ILE A 246 15.65 -19.86 -4.57
CA ILE A 246 14.54 -20.77 -4.85
C ILE A 246 13.76 -20.98 -3.57
N VAL A 247 12.43 -20.81 -3.63
CA VAL A 247 11.52 -21.14 -2.53
C VAL A 247 10.55 -22.21 -3.02
N ALA A 248 10.83 -23.46 -2.65
CA ALA A 248 10.08 -24.64 -3.06
C ALA A 248 9.12 -25.11 -1.97
N ALA A 249 8.21 -26.04 -2.32
CA ALA A 249 7.29 -26.66 -1.39
C ALA A 249 7.39 -28.19 -1.40
N SER A 250 7.28 -28.82 -0.21
CA SER A 250 7.26 -30.26 -0.04
C SER A 250 6.41 -30.68 1.15
N GLY A 251 5.41 -31.52 0.93
CA GLY A 251 4.49 -31.96 2.00
C GLY A 251 3.39 -30.93 2.30
N VAL A 252 2.33 -30.98 1.49
CA VAL A 252 1.22 -29.98 1.54
C VAL A 252 -0.15 -30.64 1.72
N ALA A 253 -0.26 -31.96 1.54
CA ALA A 253 -1.53 -32.68 1.51
C ALA A 253 -2.14 -32.88 2.90
N GLY A 254 -3.45 -33.14 2.92
CA GLY A 254 -4.21 -33.43 4.14
C GLY A 254 -4.57 -32.20 4.96
N TYR A 255 -4.74 -32.44 6.26
CA TYR A 255 -5.17 -31.47 7.28
C TYR A 255 -4.46 -31.67 8.63
N GLY A 256 -3.18 -32.10 8.60
CA GLY A 256 -2.35 -32.26 9.79
C GLY A 256 -2.16 -30.96 10.58
N GLU A 257 -1.44 -31.04 11.68
CA GLU A 257 -1.24 -29.93 12.62
C GLU A 257 -0.55 -28.73 11.95
N ASN A 258 -0.97 -27.53 12.31
CA ASN A 258 -0.49 -26.29 11.70
C ASN A 258 1.04 -26.11 11.86
N ASN A 259 1.57 -26.45 13.04
CA ASN A 259 2.99 -26.25 13.38
C ASN A 259 3.93 -27.32 12.79
N GLU A 260 3.40 -28.31 12.09
CA GLU A 260 4.21 -29.24 11.30
C GLU A 260 4.77 -28.60 10.03
N ILE A 261 4.11 -27.54 9.52
CA ILE A 261 4.60 -26.79 8.37
C ILE A 261 5.80 -25.95 8.79
N LYS A 262 6.94 -26.24 8.18
CA LYS A 262 8.22 -25.57 8.47
C LYS A 262 8.85 -25.03 7.21
N THR A 263 9.62 -23.97 7.37
CA THR A 263 10.54 -23.50 6.33
C THR A 263 11.94 -23.98 6.69
N VAL A 264 12.55 -24.74 5.82
CA VAL A 264 13.88 -25.30 6.00
C VAL A 264 14.81 -24.70 4.95
N ARG A 265 15.96 -24.17 5.37
CA ARG A 265 17.02 -23.78 4.45
C ARG A 265 17.78 -25.04 4.01
N PHE A 266 17.56 -25.47 2.77
CA PHE A 266 18.18 -26.66 2.20
C PHE A 266 19.62 -26.40 1.72
N SER A 267 19.85 -25.21 1.16
CA SER A 267 21.20 -24.75 0.79
C SER A 267 21.32 -23.23 0.97
N SER A 268 22.43 -22.65 0.55
CA SER A 268 22.64 -21.19 0.63
C SER A 268 21.55 -20.38 -0.10
N LYS A 269 20.94 -20.93 -1.14
CA LYS A 269 19.95 -20.26 -1.99
C LYS A 269 18.62 -21.00 -2.14
N ILE A 270 18.43 -22.15 -1.45
CA ILE A 270 17.22 -22.96 -1.57
C ILE A 270 16.53 -23.10 -0.23
N PHE A 271 15.26 -22.73 -0.19
CA PHE A 271 14.36 -22.93 0.93
C PHE A 271 13.23 -23.88 0.54
N ILE A 272 12.88 -24.79 1.43
CA ILE A 272 11.78 -25.75 1.21
C ILE A 272 10.75 -25.56 2.34
N VAL A 273 9.48 -25.40 1.96
CA VAL A 273 8.36 -25.18 2.87
C VAL A 273 7.42 -26.38 2.84
N GLY A 274 6.98 -26.80 4.00
CA GLY A 274 5.99 -27.89 4.14
C GLY A 274 6.26 -28.77 5.34
N ASP A 275 5.57 -29.91 5.41
CA ASP A 275 5.82 -30.93 6.43
C ASP A 275 6.86 -31.98 6.00
N HIS A 276 7.28 -31.94 4.75
CA HIS A 276 8.26 -32.84 4.11
C HIS A 276 7.86 -34.32 4.10
N LYS A 277 6.59 -34.64 4.35
CA LYS A 277 6.10 -36.01 4.51
C LYS A 277 4.89 -36.32 3.66
N THR A 278 3.89 -35.42 3.66
CA THR A 278 2.60 -35.69 3.05
C THR A 278 2.59 -35.43 1.55
N ALA A 279 2.06 -36.38 0.80
CA ALA A 279 1.81 -36.25 -0.64
C ALA A 279 0.32 -36.41 -0.94
N ALA A 280 -0.16 -35.73 -1.97
CA ALA A 280 -1.52 -35.94 -2.45
C ALA A 280 -1.62 -37.35 -3.06
N GLN A 281 -2.61 -38.12 -2.60
CA GLN A 281 -2.87 -39.48 -3.06
C GLN A 281 -4.35 -39.81 -2.87
N PRO A 282 -4.88 -40.92 -3.42
CA PRO A 282 -6.24 -41.33 -3.17
C PRO A 282 -6.58 -41.38 -1.67
N GLY A 283 -7.61 -40.62 -1.26
CA GLY A 283 -8.00 -40.44 0.15
C GLY A 283 -7.28 -39.36 0.93
N VAL A 284 -6.23 -38.77 0.41
CA VAL A 284 -5.50 -37.63 1.01
C VAL A 284 -5.37 -36.49 -0.02
N GLY A 285 -6.36 -35.60 -0.01
CA GLY A 285 -6.43 -34.48 -0.95
C GLY A 285 -5.69 -33.24 -0.48
N LEU A 286 -5.71 -32.20 -1.33
CA LEU A 286 -5.21 -30.89 -1.01
C LEU A 286 -6.35 -30.03 -0.44
N MET A 287 -6.19 -29.54 0.78
CA MET A 287 -7.18 -28.75 1.50
C MET A 287 -6.77 -27.27 1.51
N ALA A 288 -7.68 -26.37 1.10
CA ALA A 288 -7.40 -24.94 1.00
C ALA A 288 -6.70 -24.33 2.23
N PRO A 289 -7.12 -24.59 3.48
CA PRO A 289 -6.46 -24.01 4.65
C PRO A 289 -4.99 -24.43 4.75
N ARG A 290 -4.67 -25.71 4.58
CA ARG A 290 -3.30 -26.21 4.68
C ARG A 290 -2.43 -25.72 3.52
N VAL A 291 -2.97 -25.73 2.30
CA VAL A 291 -2.32 -25.12 1.12
C VAL A 291 -2.03 -23.66 1.37
N GLY A 292 -2.97 -22.93 1.97
CA GLY A 292 -2.82 -21.52 2.34
C GLY A 292 -1.69 -21.28 3.35
N ILE A 293 -1.57 -22.13 4.39
CA ILE A 293 -0.46 -22.04 5.36
C ILE A 293 0.89 -22.16 4.63
N VAL A 294 1.05 -23.19 3.81
CA VAL A 294 2.32 -23.40 3.06
C VAL A 294 2.59 -22.25 2.09
N ALA A 295 1.60 -21.80 1.34
CA ALA A 295 1.73 -20.68 0.42
C ALA A 295 2.17 -19.39 1.12
N HIS A 296 1.61 -19.08 2.30
CA HIS A 296 2.02 -17.90 3.06
C HIS A 296 3.40 -18.05 3.72
N HIS A 297 3.82 -19.26 4.09
CA HIS A 297 5.21 -19.49 4.44
C HIS A 297 6.14 -19.24 3.25
N GLN A 298 5.80 -19.70 2.04
CA GLN A 298 6.58 -19.38 0.83
C GLN A 298 6.62 -17.87 0.59
N ALA A 299 5.48 -17.18 0.60
CA ALA A 299 5.41 -15.73 0.37
C ALA A 299 6.21 -14.93 1.42
N ASN A 300 6.13 -15.32 2.71
CA ASN A 300 6.91 -14.69 3.76
C ASN A 300 8.41 -14.97 3.63
N THR A 301 8.79 -16.17 3.19
CA THR A 301 10.20 -16.49 2.90
C THR A 301 10.73 -15.65 1.75
N VAL A 302 9.94 -15.49 0.68
CA VAL A 302 10.27 -14.56 -0.42
C VAL A 302 10.49 -13.15 0.11
N LEU A 303 9.56 -12.62 0.91
CA LEU A 303 9.68 -11.29 1.50
C LEU A 303 10.98 -11.14 2.31
N ARG A 304 11.32 -12.10 3.17
CA ARG A 304 12.55 -12.08 3.97
C ARG A 304 13.81 -12.09 3.11
N ILE A 305 13.81 -12.89 2.04
CA ILE A 305 14.92 -12.92 1.07
C ILE A 305 15.07 -11.54 0.41
N LEU A 306 13.99 -10.96 -0.08
CA LEU A 306 14.00 -9.63 -0.69
C LEU A 306 14.50 -8.54 0.26
N LEU A 307 14.33 -8.71 1.56
CA LEU A 307 14.81 -7.78 2.59
C LEU A 307 16.25 -8.08 3.06
N GLY A 308 16.82 -9.21 2.66
CA GLY A 308 18.16 -9.65 3.13
C GLY A 308 18.14 -10.21 4.54
N GLU A 309 17.01 -10.76 4.98
CA GLU A 309 16.80 -11.33 6.32
C GLU A 309 16.65 -12.85 6.29
N GLU A 310 17.24 -13.51 5.31
CA GLU A 310 17.12 -14.95 5.07
C GLU A 310 17.99 -15.83 6.00
N GLN A 311 18.36 -15.38 7.17
CA GLN A 311 19.15 -16.16 8.14
C GLN A 311 18.38 -17.32 8.76
#